data_77990664cfb232215e8ff98265e6de0a
#
_entry.id   77990664cfb232215e8ff98265e6de0a
#
_cell.length_a   1.000
_cell.length_b   1.000
_cell.length_c   1.000
_cell.angle_alpha   90.00
_cell.angle_beta   90.00
_cell.angle_gamma   90.00
#
_symmetry.space_group_name_H-M   'P 1'
#
loop_
_entity.id
_entity.type
_entity.pdbx_description
1 polymer ?
#
loop_
_entity_poly.entity_id
_entity_poly.type
_entity_poly.pdbx_seq_one_letter_code
_entity_poly.pdbx_strand_id
1 'polypeptide(L)'
;MLSRLLLSRLSLTRRLSLFFTLVAASVVLGLGGLFMTAADRHFIELDRSVLQDKRHLIDDILASANSAEDLRWRLSEALNHHHGLFARVTTPTGQTLFQTEGFPEPDRWLLPEHETFLHALTREQHGQRQYRTQQVRAQAQYAPESPLVITLAMDTIHHRHFLDDLLRTFAVYALAAILASGLLGWAAVYYGLAPLRAIKAHAAAVTAQRLQACMPVQAVPAEMADLAQTLNQMLERLQDDFRRLSEFASDLAHELRTPISNMLTQTQVTLATPRENAAYRDILASNAEELQRLARMVADMLFLAKTERGVDLPHKERFMAADEARALLDFYEAVADDKSISLTVQGNGSIEGDRLMFRRALSNLLSNALRHAPAGGHVRIMVAERPAGTEVSVENTGEDIDPQVLPRLFDRFYRADPARAHPTSDGAGLGLAITKAIVEAHGGRASVKSAQGVTCFSLVFPHSGK
;
A
#
# COMPACT_ATOMS: atom_id res chain seq x y z
N MET A 1 9.91 -22.19 14.36
CA MET A 1 10.22 -20.79 14.74
C MET A 1 11.48 -20.25 14.06
N LEU A 2 12.55 -21.04 13.90
CA LEU A 2 13.80 -20.62 13.21
C LEU A 2 13.63 -20.30 11.71
N SER A 3 12.73 -20.97 10.98
CA SER A 3 12.50 -20.73 9.56
C SER A 3 11.87 -19.36 9.24
N ARG A 4 11.05 -18.81 10.14
CA ARG A 4 10.47 -17.46 9.98
C ARG A 4 11.52 -16.36 10.18
N LEU A 5 12.52 -16.54 11.02
CA LEU A 5 13.60 -15.58 11.30
C LEU A 5 14.63 -15.50 10.16
N LEU A 6 14.94 -16.61 9.49
CA LEU A 6 15.84 -16.65 8.34
C LEU A 6 15.20 -16.00 7.08
N LEU A 7 13.91 -16.23 6.86
CA LEU A 7 13.17 -15.63 5.75
C LEU A 7 12.96 -14.12 5.94
N SER A 8 12.90 -13.60 7.16
CA SER A 8 12.67 -12.17 7.42
C SER A 8 13.80 -11.25 6.93
N ARG A 9 15.02 -11.77 6.81
CA ARG A 9 16.20 -11.00 6.34
C ARG A 9 16.41 -11.02 4.83
N LEU A 10 15.67 -11.85 4.07
CA LEU A 10 15.79 -11.92 2.62
C LEU A 10 14.95 -10.84 1.95
N SER A 11 15.45 -10.29 0.83
CA SER A 11 14.67 -9.38 -0.01
C SER A 11 13.40 -10.05 -0.54
N LEU A 12 12.34 -9.27 -0.81
CA LEU A 12 11.07 -9.76 -1.34
C LEU A 12 11.27 -10.59 -2.61
N THR A 13 12.17 -10.14 -3.50
CA THR A 13 12.54 -10.86 -4.73
C THR A 13 13.04 -12.26 -4.43
N ARG A 14 13.96 -12.41 -3.47
CA ARG A 14 14.53 -13.73 -3.10
C ARG A 14 13.47 -14.65 -2.48
N ARG A 15 12.58 -14.11 -1.64
CA ARG A 15 11.49 -14.90 -1.02
C ARG A 15 10.53 -15.45 -2.06
N LEU A 16 10.08 -14.60 -3.00
CA LEU A 16 9.15 -15.01 -4.05
C LEU A 16 9.79 -16.01 -5.01
N SER A 17 11.05 -15.78 -5.46
CA SER A 17 11.75 -16.72 -6.32
C SER A 17 11.91 -18.10 -5.64
N LEU A 18 12.29 -18.12 -4.36
CA LEU A 18 12.44 -19.35 -3.59
C LEU A 18 11.11 -20.10 -3.46
N PHE A 19 10.01 -19.38 -3.21
CA PHE A 19 8.68 -19.95 -3.14
C PHE A 19 8.25 -20.57 -4.47
N PHE A 20 8.42 -19.87 -5.60
CA PHE A 20 8.13 -20.40 -6.93
C PHE A 20 8.95 -21.64 -7.26
N THR A 21 10.26 -21.62 -6.96
CA THR A 21 11.14 -22.77 -7.18
C THR A 21 10.71 -23.96 -6.32
N LEU A 22 10.33 -23.75 -5.08
CA LEU A 22 9.91 -24.82 -4.17
C LEU A 22 8.57 -25.42 -4.60
N VAL A 23 7.61 -24.62 -5.03
CA VAL A 23 6.34 -25.08 -5.57
C VAL A 23 6.56 -25.90 -6.84
N ALA A 24 7.37 -25.38 -7.79
CA ALA A 24 7.70 -26.10 -9.01
C ALA A 24 8.39 -27.44 -8.73
N ALA A 25 9.36 -27.47 -7.82
CA ALA A 25 10.03 -28.68 -7.39
C ALA A 25 9.05 -29.68 -6.77
N SER A 26 8.14 -29.24 -5.89
CA SER A 26 7.13 -30.11 -5.29
C SER A 26 6.20 -30.74 -6.32
N VAL A 27 5.77 -29.97 -7.31
CA VAL A 27 4.89 -30.47 -8.38
C VAL A 27 5.63 -31.48 -9.27
N VAL A 28 6.85 -31.13 -9.73
CA VAL A 28 7.63 -32.00 -10.61
C VAL A 28 7.97 -33.30 -9.93
N LEU A 29 8.48 -33.28 -8.67
CA LEU A 29 8.83 -34.47 -7.93
C LEU A 29 7.60 -35.31 -7.54
N GLY A 30 6.48 -34.64 -7.20
CA GLY A 30 5.22 -35.34 -6.89
C GLY A 30 4.66 -36.09 -8.09
N LEU A 31 4.61 -35.43 -9.26
CA LEU A 31 4.17 -36.08 -10.50
C LEU A 31 5.12 -37.21 -10.95
N GLY A 32 6.43 -36.99 -10.81
CA GLY A 32 7.43 -38.03 -11.09
C GLY A 32 7.26 -39.26 -10.19
N GLY A 33 7.05 -39.06 -8.89
CA GLY A 33 6.78 -40.15 -7.95
C GLY A 33 5.48 -40.91 -8.30
N LEU A 34 4.41 -40.22 -8.65
CA LEU A 34 3.16 -40.83 -9.11
C LEU A 34 3.36 -41.64 -10.40
N PHE A 35 4.10 -41.08 -11.36
CA PHE A 35 4.37 -41.73 -12.61
C PHE A 35 5.20 -43.02 -12.41
N MET A 36 6.25 -42.97 -11.58
CA MET A 36 7.07 -44.15 -11.26
C MET A 36 6.27 -45.25 -10.56
N THR A 37 5.39 -44.89 -9.60
CA THR A 37 4.52 -45.87 -8.93
C THR A 37 3.50 -46.49 -9.92
N ALA A 38 2.97 -45.69 -10.85
CA ALA A 38 2.06 -46.17 -11.87
C ALA A 38 2.76 -47.12 -12.85
N ALA A 39 4.00 -46.78 -13.30
CA ALA A 39 4.79 -47.63 -14.18
C ALA A 39 5.13 -48.97 -13.53
N ASP A 40 5.55 -48.96 -12.26
CA ASP A 40 5.84 -50.22 -11.53
C ASP A 40 4.58 -51.12 -11.41
N ARG A 41 3.43 -50.52 -11.04
CA ARG A 41 2.14 -51.25 -11.01
C ARG A 41 1.78 -51.85 -12.38
N HIS A 42 1.97 -51.07 -13.44
CA HIS A 42 1.69 -51.55 -14.81
C HIS A 42 2.54 -52.77 -15.17
N PHE A 43 3.84 -52.76 -14.84
CA PHE A 43 4.71 -53.93 -15.08
C PHE A 43 4.30 -55.14 -14.23
N ILE A 44 3.83 -54.92 -12.95
CA ILE A 44 3.31 -56.02 -12.14
C ILE A 44 2.08 -56.65 -12.82
N GLU A 45 1.15 -55.86 -13.33
CA GLU A 45 -0.05 -56.35 -14.00
C GLU A 45 0.29 -57.09 -15.33
N LEU A 46 1.24 -56.53 -16.09
CA LEU A 46 1.69 -57.15 -17.33
C LEU A 46 2.31 -58.53 -17.09
N ASP A 47 3.25 -58.62 -16.13
CA ASP A 47 3.89 -59.90 -15.76
C ASP A 47 2.87 -60.89 -15.24
N ARG A 48 1.88 -60.45 -14.47
CA ARG A 48 0.77 -61.27 -14.01
C ARG A 48 -0.03 -61.88 -15.17
N SER A 49 -0.39 -61.04 -16.14
CA SER A 49 -1.12 -61.50 -17.32
C SER A 49 -0.32 -62.57 -18.10
N VAL A 50 0.98 -62.33 -18.35
CA VAL A 50 1.84 -63.28 -19.05
C VAL A 50 1.97 -64.59 -18.30
N LEU A 51 2.16 -64.55 -16.96
CA LEU A 51 2.25 -65.79 -16.17
C LEU A 51 0.94 -66.57 -16.15
N GLN A 52 -0.22 -65.87 -16.11
CA GLN A 52 -1.53 -66.51 -16.20
C GLN A 52 -1.77 -67.19 -17.56
N ASP A 53 -1.45 -66.49 -18.65
CA ASP A 53 -1.59 -67.07 -19.99
C ASP A 53 -0.73 -68.35 -20.14
N LYS A 54 0.50 -68.33 -19.62
CA LYS A 54 1.37 -69.52 -19.66
C LYS A 54 0.92 -70.63 -18.73
N ARG A 55 0.31 -70.27 -17.60
CA ARG A 55 -0.34 -71.22 -16.72
C ARG A 55 -1.48 -71.96 -17.46
N HIS A 56 -2.39 -71.24 -18.11
CA HIS A 56 -3.48 -71.87 -18.89
C HIS A 56 -2.91 -72.81 -19.98
N LEU A 57 -1.85 -72.43 -20.66
CA LEU A 57 -1.19 -73.29 -21.63
C LEU A 57 -0.68 -74.59 -20.99
N ILE A 58 -0.06 -74.50 -19.78
CA ILE A 58 0.41 -75.65 -19.06
C ILE A 58 -0.74 -76.54 -18.56
N ASP A 59 -1.81 -75.95 -18.07
CA ASP A 59 -3.03 -76.62 -17.62
C ASP A 59 -3.68 -77.43 -18.79
N ASP A 60 -3.74 -76.83 -20.00
CA ASP A 60 -4.23 -77.51 -21.20
C ASP A 60 -3.36 -78.72 -21.62
N ILE A 61 -2.01 -78.55 -21.51
CA ILE A 61 -1.07 -79.65 -21.76
C ILE A 61 -1.24 -80.77 -20.74
N LEU A 62 -1.42 -80.42 -19.43
CA LEU A 62 -1.63 -81.40 -18.37
C LEU A 62 -2.96 -82.19 -18.55
N ALA A 63 -3.99 -81.47 -18.98
CA ALA A 63 -5.31 -82.09 -19.29
C ALA A 63 -5.32 -83.01 -20.50
N SER A 64 -4.35 -82.88 -21.39
CA SER A 64 -4.29 -83.67 -22.61
C SER A 64 -3.12 -84.66 -22.66
N ALA A 65 -2.22 -84.73 -21.72
CA ALA A 65 -1.06 -85.59 -21.64
C ALA A 65 -1.47 -87.01 -21.22
N ASN A 66 -1.00 -88.01 -21.96
CA ASN A 66 -1.29 -89.44 -21.77
C ASN A 66 -0.27 -90.16 -20.92
N SER A 67 0.92 -89.56 -20.71
CA SER A 67 2.01 -90.12 -19.91
C SER A 67 2.94 -89.03 -19.40
N ALA A 68 3.82 -89.35 -18.43
CA ALA A 68 4.86 -88.42 -17.94
C ALA A 68 5.90 -88.11 -19.04
N GLU A 69 6.16 -88.95 -20.02
CA GLU A 69 7.07 -88.70 -21.11
C GLU A 69 6.44 -87.80 -22.17
N ASP A 70 5.17 -87.97 -22.50
CA ASP A 70 4.39 -87.11 -23.40
C ASP A 70 4.26 -85.69 -22.79
N LEU A 71 4.02 -85.59 -21.46
CA LEU A 71 4.00 -84.35 -20.75
C LEU A 71 5.33 -83.60 -20.87
N ARG A 72 6.47 -84.26 -20.63
CA ARG A 72 7.81 -83.66 -20.78
C ARG A 72 8.05 -83.15 -22.19
N TRP A 73 7.75 -83.91 -23.17
CA TRP A 73 7.94 -83.53 -24.57
C TRP A 73 7.14 -82.30 -24.96
N ARG A 74 5.83 -82.27 -24.65
CA ARG A 74 4.95 -81.16 -24.97
C ARG A 74 5.33 -79.89 -24.21
N LEU A 75 5.68 -79.96 -22.89
CA LEU A 75 6.15 -78.81 -22.11
C LEU A 75 7.50 -78.31 -22.66
N SER A 76 8.41 -79.18 -23.10
CA SER A 76 9.66 -78.76 -23.69
C SER A 76 9.43 -78.01 -25.06
N GLU A 77 8.53 -78.47 -25.90
CA GLU A 77 8.18 -77.82 -27.12
C GLU A 77 7.51 -76.45 -26.88
N ALA A 78 6.58 -76.40 -25.95
CA ALA A 78 5.80 -75.19 -25.68
C ALA A 78 6.57 -74.08 -24.90
N LEU A 79 7.57 -74.45 -24.10
CA LEU A 79 8.20 -73.46 -23.16
C LEU A 79 9.68 -73.19 -23.44
N ASN A 80 10.43 -74.05 -24.15
CA ASN A 80 11.87 -73.84 -24.39
C ASN A 80 12.22 -72.62 -25.29
N HIS A 81 11.26 -72.06 -25.99
CA HIS A 81 11.47 -70.95 -26.91
C HIS A 81 11.11 -69.58 -26.29
N HIS A 82 10.79 -69.54 -25.00
CA HIS A 82 10.42 -68.30 -24.32
C HIS A 82 11.59 -67.75 -23.47
N HIS A 83 12.32 -66.74 -23.97
CA HIS A 83 13.40 -66.08 -23.26
C HIS A 83 12.86 -65.34 -22.01
N GLY A 84 13.51 -65.61 -20.83
CA GLY A 84 13.15 -64.94 -19.58
C GLY A 84 11.97 -65.53 -18.83
N LEU A 85 11.31 -66.60 -19.39
CA LEU A 85 10.28 -67.35 -18.70
C LEU A 85 10.82 -68.75 -18.34
N PHE A 86 10.67 -69.13 -17.10
CA PHE A 86 11.13 -70.40 -16.58
C PHE A 86 9.94 -71.15 -15.95
N ALA A 87 9.90 -72.47 -16.16
CA ALA A 87 8.85 -73.33 -15.63
C ALA A 87 9.45 -74.58 -15.00
N ARG A 88 8.90 -74.99 -13.89
CA ARG A 88 9.23 -76.30 -13.21
C ARG A 88 7.91 -76.97 -12.87
N VAL A 89 7.81 -78.25 -13.16
CA VAL A 89 6.69 -79.11 -12.76
C VAL A 89 7.25 -80.18 -11.84
N THR A 90 6.72 -80.28 -10.61
CA THR A 90 7.18 -81.25 -9.60
C THR A 90 6.03 -82.07 -9.07
N THR A 91 6.31 -83.28 -8.59
CA THR A 91 5.38 -84.06 -7.81
C THR A 91 5.24 -83.47 -6.41
N PRO A 92 4.19 -83.84 -5.62
CA PRO A 92 4.06 -83.39 -4.22
C PRO A 92 5.23 -83.85 -3.33
N THR A 93 5.94 -84.92 -3.73
CA THR A 93 7.12 -85.43 -3.02
C THR A 93 8.39 -84.73 -3.41
N GLY A 94 8.34 -83.71 -4.26
CA GLY A 94 9.47 -82.86 -4.69
C GLY A 94 10.27 -83.40 -5.89
N GLN A 95 9.88 -84.49 -6.50
CA GLN A 95 10.51 -85.03 -7.70
C GLN A 95 10.20 -84.14 -8.89
N THR A 96 11.23 -83.63 -9.61
CA THR A 96 11.07 -82.82 -10.80
C THR A 96 10.71 -83.68 -11.99
N LEU A 97 9.54 -83.39 -12.59
CA LEU A 97 9.07 -84.05 -13.85
C LEU A 97 9.56 -83.27 -15.06
N PHE A 98 9.54 -81.96 -15.01
CA PHE A 98 9.98 -81.08 -16.08
C PHE A 98 10.62 -79.82 -15.51
N GLN A 99 11.65 -79.31 -16.18
CA GLN A 99 12.25 -78.03 -15.84
C GLN A 99 12.87 -77.42 -17.09
N THR A 100 12.60 -76.10 -17.31
CA THR A 100 13.27 -75.34 -18.36
C THR A 100 14.74 -75.14 -18.02
N GLU A 101 15.60 -75.02 -19.04
CA GLU A 101 17.04 -74.73 -18.86
C GLU A 101 17.23 -73.37 -18.20
N GLY A 102 18.12 -73.31 -17.21
CA GLY A 102 18.39 -72.06 -16.46
C GLY A 102 17.34 -71.66 -15.44
N PHE A 103 16.43 -72.57 -15.03
CA PHE A 103 15.45 -72.30 -13.98
C PHE A 103 16.15 -71.82 -12.71
N PRO A 104 15.73 -70.68 -12.15
CA PRO A 104 16.36 -70.15 -10.92
C PRO A 104 16.06 -71.05 -9.74
N GLU A 105 17.10 -71.38 -8.93
CA GLU A 105 16.95 -72.10 -7.66
C GLU A 105 17.03 -71.11 -6.50
N PRO A 106 15.92 -70.61 -6.01
CA PRO A 106 15.91 -69.75 -4.84
C PRO A 106 16.10 -70.53 -3.54
N ASP A 107 16.75 -69.95 -2.56
CA ASP A 107 17.09 -70.58 -1.23
C ASP A 107 15.83 -71.06 -0.47
N ARG A 108 14.65 -70.56 -0.80
CA ARG A 108 13.35 -71.00 -0.28
C ARG A 108 12.23 -70.68 -1.25
N TRP A 109 11.66 -71.68 -1.88
CA TRP A 109 10.32 -71.62 -2.45
C TRP A 109 9.31 -71.97 -1.35
N LEU A 110 8.55 -71.00 -0.85
CA LEU A 110 7.44 -71.26 0.05
C LEU A 110 6.31 -71.94 -0.79
N LEU A 111 5.86 -73.11 -0.34
CA LEU A 111 4.69 -73.76 -0.88
C LEU A 111 3.42 -73.03 -0.35
N PRO A 112 2.70 -72.27 -1.13
CA PRO A 112 1.48 -71.62 -0.65
C PRO A 112 0.28 -72.54 -0.74
N GLU A 113 -0.63 -72.44 0.23
CA GLU A 113 -1.93 -73.10 0.16
C GLU A 113 -2.84 -72.53 -0.91
N HIS A 114 -2.53 -71.35 -1.41
CA HIS A 114 -3.32 -70.60 -2.43
C HIS A 114 -2.41 -69.99 -3.48
N GLU A 115 -2.99 -69.63 -4.64
CA GLU A 115 -2.28 -68.87 -5.68
C GLU A 115 -1.65 -67.59 -5.13
N THR A 116 -0.33 -67.52 -5.12
CA THR A 116 0.37 -66.37 -4.53
C THR A 116 1.45 -65.86 -5.47
N PHE A 117 1.49 -64.56 -5.68
CA PHE A 117 2.61 -63.89 -6.34
C PHE A 117 3.75 -63.75 -5.36
N LEU A 118 4.84 -64.47 -5.56
CA LEU A 118 6.06 -64.36 -4.74
C LEU A 118 7.16 -63.66 -5.56
N HIS A 119 7.83 -62.70 -4.91
CA HIS A 119 9.11 -62.17 -5.37
C HIS A 119 10.22 -63.03 -4.74
N ALA A 120 10.91 -63.81 -5.57
CA ALA A 120 12.10 -64.50 -5.13
C ALA A 120 13.34 -63.72 -5.57
N LEU A 121 14.27 -63.50 -4.61
CA LEU A 121 15.59 -62.93 -4.90
C LEU A 121 16.59 -64.07 -4.96
N THR A 122 17.19 -64.32 -6.14
CA THR A 122 18.30 -65.24 -6.30
C THR A 122 19.61 -64.49 -6.34
N ARG A 123 20.60 -64.87 -5.54
CA ARG A 123 21.96 -64.35 -5.59
C ARG A 123 22.78 -65.16 -6.57
N GLU A 124 23.14 -64.51 -7.70
CA GLU A 124 24.15 -65.04 -8.60
C GLU A 124 25.52 -64.38 -8.31
N GLN A 125 26.65 -64.99 -8.80
CA GLN A 125 28.02 -64.48 -8.60
C GLN A 125 28.27 -63.06 -9.15
N HIS A 126 27.36 -62.48 -9.94
CA HIS A 126 27.50 -61.17 -10.58
C HIS A 126 26.28 -60.27 -10.40
N GLY A 127 25.48 -60.47 -9.37
CA GLY A 127 24.36 -59.58 -9.07
C GLY A 127 23.14 -60.24 -8.44
N GLN A 128 22.17 -59.43 -8.04
CA GLN A 128 20.86 -59.89 -7.55
C GLN A 128 19.87 -59.87 -8.71
N ARG A 129 19.47 -61.00 -9.21
CA ARG A 129 18.34 -61.10 -10.15
C ARG A 129 17.04 -61.24 -9.38
N GLN A 130 15.98 -60.56 -9.82
CA GLN A 130 14.65 -60.67 -9.25
C GLN A 130 13.74 -61.38 -10.22
N TYR A 131 13.02 -62.35 -9.74
CA TYR A 131 12.02 -63.09 -10.49
C TYR A 131 10.65 -62.83 -9.89
N ARG A 132 9.65 -62.70 -10.74
CA ARG A 132 8.25 -62.84 -10.36
C ARG A 132 7.81 -64.26 -10.56
N THR A 133 7.26 -64.87 -9.49
CA THR A 133 6.92 -66.28 -9.51
C THR A 133 5.45 -66.50 -9.20
N GLN A 134 4.90 -67.54 -9.84
CA GLN A 134 3.57 -68.04 -9.57
C GLN A 134 3.67 -69.57 -9.34
N GLN A 135 3.12 -70.02 -8.23
CA GLN A 135 3.05 -71.47 -7.94
C GLN A 135 1.59 -71.87 -7.88
N VAL A 136 1.27 -72.98 -8.55
CA VAL A 136 -0.10 -73.51 -8.61
C VAL A 136 -0.06 -75.03 -8.53
N ARG A 137 -1.10 -75.63 -7.92
CA ARG A 137 -1.34 -77.07 -7.99
C ARG A 137 -2.27 -77.39 -9.14
N ALA A 138 -1.88 -78.35 -9.96
CA ALA A 138 -2.68 -78.83 -11.10
C ALA A 138 -2.70 -80.37 -11.13
N GLN A 139 -3.73 -80.91 -11.76
CA GLN A 139 -3.89 -82.35 -11.94
C GLN A 139 -3.61 -82.77 -13.37
N ALA A 140 -2.82 -83.83 -13.56
CA ALA A 140 -2.61 -84.42 -14.87
C ALA A 140 -3.62 -85.51 -15.15
N GLN A 141 -4.09 -85.60 -16.37
CA GLN A 141 -5.07 -86.59 -16.80
C GLN A 141 -4.60 -88.01 -16.55
N TYR A 142 -3.30 -88.30 -16.66
CA TYR A 142 -2.73 -89.62 -16.48
C TYR A 142 -2.50 -89.99 -15.01
N ALA A 143 -2.59 -89.07 -14.07
CA ALA A 143 -2.36 -89.29 -12.66
C ALA A 143 -3.27 -88.39 -11.79
N PRO A 144 -4.59 -88.59 -11.83
CA PRO A 144 -5.55 -87.66 -11.17
C PRO A 144 -5.47 -87.64 -9.64
N GLU A 145 -4.92 -88.66 -9.01
CA GLU A 145 -4.78 -88.76 -7.54
C GLU A 145 -3.51 -88.05 -6.99
N SER A 146 -2.62 -87.63 -7.88
CA SER A 146 -1.32 -87.04 -7.53
C SER A 146 -1.19 -85.62 -8.10
N PRO A 147 -1.67 -84.58 -7.37
CA PRO A 147 -1.56 -83.21 -7.86
C PRO A 147 -0.11 -82.82 -8.09
N LEU A 148 0.17 -82.19 -9.26
CA LEU A 148 1.50 -81.66 -9.60
C LEU A 148 1.60 -80.20 -9.12
N VAL A 149 2.82 -79.75 -8.79
CA VAL A 149 3.11 -78.37 -8.46
C VAL A 149 3.81 -77.72 -9.65
N ILE A 150 3.18 -76.70 -10.25
CA ILE A 150 3.72 -75.88 -11.33
C ILE A 150 4.32 -74.65 -10.71
N THR A 151 5.59 -74.38 -10.98
CA THR A 151 6.23 -73.13 -10.61
C THR A 151 6.66 -72.43 -11.89
N LEU A 152 6.10 -71.22 -12.11
CA LEU A 152 6.49 -70.34 -13.17
C LEU A 152 7.33 -69.22 -12.59
N ALA A 153 8.40 -68.84 -13.26
CA ALA A 153 9.25 -67.74 -12.87
C ALA A 153 9.54 -66.86 -14.11
N MET A 154 9.46 -65.56 -13.95
CA MET A 154 9.76 -64.60 -15.01
C MET A 154 10.84 -63.64 -14.55
N ASP A 155 11.86 -63.44 -15.36
CA ASP A 155 12.95 -62.49 -15.08
C ASP A 155 12.49 -61.03 -15.26
N THR A 156 12.67 -60.20 -14.24
CA THR A 156 12.29 -58.83 -14.24
C THR A 156 13.44 -57.86 -14.55
N ILE A 157 14.59 -58.36 -15.00
CA ILE A 157 15.80 -57.55 -15.22
C ILE A 157 15.57 -56.44 -16.27
N HIS A 158 14.84 -56.77 -17.35
CA HIS A 158 14.52 -55.78 -18.39
C HIS A 158 13.66 -54.64 -17.87
N HIS A 159 12.67 -54.93 -17.01
CA HIS A 159 11.82 -53.92 -16.39
C HIS A 159 12.59 -53.02 -15.44
N ARG A 160 13.54 -53.57 -14.68
CA ARG A 160 14.42 -52.78 -13.81
C ARG A 160 15.31 -51.84 -14.60
N HIS A 161 16.00 -52.33 -15.63
CA HIS A 161 16.84 -51.48 -16.47
C HIS A 161 16.02 -50.33 -17.09
N PHE A 162 14.81 -50.63 -17.58
CA PHE A 162 13.92 -49.63 -18.10
C PHE A 162 13.52 -48.60 -17.05
N LEU A 163 13.13 -49.03 -15.86
CA LEU A 163 12.77 -48.11 -14.75
C LEU A 163 13.97 -47.27 -14.28
N ASP A 164 15.17 -47.84 -14.22
CA ASP A 164 16.39 -47.13 -13.84
C ASP A 164 16.76 -46.06 -14.91
N ASP A 165 16.67 -46.39 -16.18
CA ASP A 165 16.92 -45.42 -17.27
C ASP A 165 15.85 -44.34 -17.31
N LEU A 166 14.58 -44.70 -17.06
CA LEU A 166 13.47 -43.76 -16.91
C LEU A 166 13.70 -42.81 -15.74
N LEU A 167 14.14 -43.33 -14.60
CA LEU A 167 14.44 -42.53 -13.40
C LEU A 167 15.59 -41.55 -13.65
N ARG A 168 16.68 -42.00 -14.31
CA ARG A 168 17.81 -41.13 -14.68
C ARG A 168 17.36 -40.03 -15.63
N THR A 169 16.62 -40.40 -16.68
CA THR A 169 16.08 -39.44 -17.65
C THR A 169 15.17 -38.43 -16.96
N PHE A 170 14.24 -38.89 -16.12
CA PHE A 170 13.37 -38.04 -15.34
C PHE A 170 14.16 -37.11 -14.42
N ALA A 171 15.20 -37.60 -13.72
CA ALA A 171 16.01 -36.78 -12.81
C ALA A 171 16.71 -35.64 -13.55
N VAL A 172 17.23 -35.87 -14.76
CA VAL A 172 17.86 -34.84 -15.60
C VAL A 172 16.84 -33.77 -15.99
N TYR A 173 15.68 -34.19 -16.54
CA TYR A 173 14.65 -33.24 -16.95
C TYR A 173 14.00 -32.50 -15.76
N ALA A 174 13.79 -33.17 -14.62
CA ALA A 174 13.30 -32.58 -13.41
C ALA A 174 14.25 -31.49 -12.89
N LEU A 175 15.55 -31.77 -12.86
CA LEU A 175 16.57 -30.78 -12.47
C LEU A 175 16.57 -29.58 -13.41
N ALA A 176 16.55 -29.81 -14.71
CA ALA A 176 16.51 -28.75 -15.71
C ALA A 176 15.23 -27.89 -15.57
N ALA A 177 14.07 -28.52 -15.38
CA ALA A 177 12.79 -27.83 -15.19
C ALA A 177 12.77 -26.98 -13.91
N ILE A 178 13.32 -27.50 -12.79
CA ILE A 178 13.42 -26.77 -11.53
C ILE A 178 14.35 -25.55 -11.67
N LEU A 179 15.50 -25.72 -12.31
CA LEU A 179 16.44 -24.62 -12.55
C LEU A 179 15.84 -23.55 -13.49
N ALA A 180 15.21 -23.98 -14.59
CA ALA A 180 14.52 -23.06 -15.51
C ALA A 180 13.39 -22.31 -14.81
N SER A 181 12.58 -22.99 -14.01
CA SER A 181 11.49 -22.40 -13.22
C SER A 181 12.01 -21.39 -12.20
N GLY A 182 13.14 -21.70 -11.54
CA GLY A 182 13.79 -20.79 -10.61
C GLY A 182 14.31 -19.52 -11.31
N LEU A 183 14.95 -19.67 -12.48
CA LEU A 183 15.45 -18.55 -13.27
C LEU A 183 14.31 -17.66 -13.79
N LEU A 184 13.27 -18.27 -14.38
CA LEU A 184 12.11 -17.54 -14.88
C LEU A 184 11.35 -16.84 -13.76
N GLY A 185 11.16 -17.52 -12.63
CA GLY A 185 10.54 -16.93 -11.43
C GLY A 185 11.35 -15.75 -10.89
N TRP A 186 12.67 -15.86 -10.83
CA TRP A 186 13.54 -14.75 -10.45
C TRP A 186 13.43 -13.57 -11.42
N ALA A 187 13.48 -13.84 -12.73
CA ALA A 187 13.36 -12.80 -13.76
C ALA A 187 11.98 -12.09 -13.68
N ALA A 188 10.89 -12.86 -13.58
CA ALA A 188 9.54 -12.31 -13.47
C ALA A 188 9.39 -11.38 -12.25
N VAL A 189 9.89 -11.79 -11.08
CA VAL A 189 9.85 -10.97 -9.86
C VAL A 189 10.79 -9.76 -9.97
N TYR A 190 11.97 -9.94 -10.56
CA TYR A 190 12.94 -8.85 -10.72
C TYR A 190 12.41 -7.75 -11.65
N TYR A 191 11.85 -8.09 -12.79
CA TYR A 191 11.28 -7.13 -13.73
C TYR A 191 9.93 -6.59 -13.26
N GLY A 192 9.08 -7.44 -12.68
CA GLY A 192 7.77 -7.04 -12.15
C GLY A 192 7.85 -6.02 -11.00
N LEU A 193 8.91 -6.08 -10.17
CA LEU A 193 9.13 -5.12 -9.08
C LEU A 193 10.00 -3.91 -9.47
N ALA A 194 10.43 -3.79 -10.72
CA ALA A 194 11.22 -2.65 -11.20
C ALA A 194 10.52 -1.30 -11.00
N PRO A 195 9.20 -1.15 -11.29
CA PRO A 195 8.47 0.10 -11.05
C PRO A 195 8.47 0.52 -9.57
N LEU A 196 8.30 -0.44 -8.64
CA LEU A 196 8.33 -0.14 -7.21
C LEU A 196 9.69 0.38 -6.75
N ARG A 197 10.79 -0.15 -7.33
CA ARG A 197 12.14 0.37 -7.05
C ARG A 197 12.32 1.79 -7.59
N ALA A 198 11.75 2.09 -8.75
CA ALA A 198 11.74 3.44 -9.32
C ALA A 198 10.98 4.42 -8.41
N ILE A 199 9.76 4.08 -7.96
CA ILE A 199 8.98 4.89 -7.01
C ILE A 199 9.77 5.14 -5.74
N LYS A 200 10.39 4.11 -5.14
CA LYS A 200 11.24 4.25 -3.95
C LYS A 200 12.41 5.21 -4.19
N ALA A 201 13.10 5.12 -5.33
CA ALA A 201 14.23 5.97 -5.66
C ALA A 201 13.80 7.44 -5.85
N HIS A 202 12.66 7.69 -6.52
CA HIS A 202 12.10 9.03 -6.65
C HIS A 202 11.67 9.60 -5.30
N ALA A 203 10.97 8.83 -4.47
CA ALA A 203 10.58 9.25 -3.13
C ALA A 203 11.78 9.59 -2.23
N ALA A 204 12.89 8.85 -2.33
CA ALA A 204 14.11 9.12 -1.60
C ALA A 204 14.88 10.37 -2.10
N ALA A 205 14.66 10.78 -3.35
CA ALA A 205 15.26 11.97 -3.95
C ALA A 205 14.45 13.26 -3.68
N VAL A 206 13.22 13.14 -3.15
CA VAL A 206 12.38 14.28 -2.76
C VAL A 206 13.02 14.98 -1.57
N THR A 207 13.36 16.27 -1.75
CA THR A 207 13.83 17.19 -0.70
C THR A 207 12.98 18.44 -0.73
N ALA A 208 13.02 19.25 0.33
CA ALA A 208 12.31 20.53 0.38
C ALA A 208 12.62 21.47 -0.80
N GLN A 209 13.79 21.30 -1.44
CA GLN A 209 14.22 22.06 -2.61
C GLN A 209 13.83 21.41 -3.95
N ARG A 210 13.36 20.14 -3.95
CA ARG A 210 13.02 19.34 -5.14
C ARG A 210 11.70 18.62 -4.96
N LEU A 211 10.67 19.34 -4.57
CA LEU A 211 9.30 18.82 -4.43
C LEU A 211 8.60 18.63 -5.79
N GLN A 212 9.16 19.18 -6.89
CA GLN A 212 8.57 19.11 -8.23
C GLN A 212 8.79 17.79 -8.97
N ALA A 213 9.47 16.81 -8.35
CA ALA A 213 9.71 15.52 -8.98
C ALA A 213 8.44 14.66 -8.94
N CYS A 214 7.60 14.77 -9.98
CA CYS A 214 6.43 13.92 -10.16
C CYS A 214 6.83 12.46 -10.39
N MET A 215 6.11 11.54 -9.73
CA MET A 215 6.22 10.11 -9.98
C MET A 215 5.67 9.76 -11.37
N PRO A 216 6.36 8.93 -12.18
CA PRO A 216 5.88 8.54 -13.51
C PRO A 216 4.66 7.62 -13.39
N VAL A 217 3.47 8.13 -13.67
CA VAL A 217 2.21 7.37 -13.60
C VAL A 217 2.01 6.49 -14.85
N GLN A 218 2.54 6.91 -16.01
CA GLN A 218 2.31 6.22 -17.30
C GLN A 218 3.17 4.97 -17.53
N ALA A 219 4.23 4.77 -16.75
CA ALA A 219 5.19 3.67 -16.92
C ALA A 219 5.06 2.57 -15.85
N VAL A 220 3.97 2.55 -15.08
CA VAL A 220 3.75 1.60 -13.98
C VAL A 220 2.50 0.77 -14.23
N PRO A 221 2.44 -0.50 -13.74
CA PRO A 221 1.22 -1.30 -13.75
C PRO A 221 0.03 -0.57 -13.11
N ALA A 222 -1.20 -0.92 -13.54
CA ALA A 222 -2.43 -0.26 -13.08
C ALA A 222 -2.57 -0.24 -11.55
N GLU A 223 -2.17 -1.32 -10.88
CA GLU A 223 -2.22 -1.47 -9.42
C GLU A 223 -1.26 -0.51 -8.69
N MET A 224 -0.22 -0.04 -9.37
CA MET A 224 0.76 0.91 -8.83
C MET A 224 0.48 2.36 -9.26
N ALA A 225 -0.33 2.56 -10.31
CA ALA A 225 -0.68 3.87 -10.81
C ALA A 225 -1.47 4.68 -9.77
N ASP A 226 -2.40 4.05 -9.07
CA ASP A 226 -3.19 4.66 -7.99
C ASP A 226 -2.29 5.12 -6.83
N LEU A 227 -1.33 4.27 -6.41
CA LEU A 227 -0.35 4.63 -5.40
C LEU A 227 0.52 5.81 -5.84
N ALA A 228 1.01 5.81 -7.09
CA ALA A 228 1.82 6.89 -7.63
C ALA A 228 1.03 8.21 -7.70
N GLN A 229 -0.25 8.15 -8.07
CA GLN A 229 -1.14 9.30 -8.13
C GLN A 229 -1.42 9.88 -6.74
N THR A 230 -1.74 9.02 -5.77
CA THR A 230 -1.95 9.43 -4.37
C THR A 230 -0.70 10.11 -3.79
N LEU A 231 0.48 9.56 -4.09
CA LEU A 231 1.74 10.14 -3.66
C LEU A 231 2.03 11.50 -4.33
N ASN A 232 1.71 11.65 -5.63
CA ASN A 232 1.83 12.93 -6.33
C ASN A 232 0.90 13.99 -5.72
N GLN A 233 -0.35 13.64 -5.40
CA GLN A 233 -1.29 14.54 -4.71
C GLN A 233 -0.77 14.98 -3.32
N MET A 234 -0.15 14.05 -2.59
CA MET A 234 0.47 14.38 -1.31
C MET A 234 1.67 15.33 -1.48
N LEU A 235 2.50 15.12 -2.51
CA LEU A 235 3.64 16.00 -2.82
C LEU A 235 3.18 17.40 -3.26
N GLU A 236 2.13 17.51 -4.06
CA GLU A 236 1.51 18.79 -4.42
C GLU A 236 1.03 19.57 -3.21
N ARG A 237 0.29 18.93 -2.30
CA ARG A 237 -0.16 19.56 -1.04
C ARG A 237 1.02 20.03 -0.21
N LEU A 238 2.04 19.18 -0.06
CA LEU A 238 3.26 19.53 0.70
C LEU A 238 4.00 20.74 0.07
N GLN A 239 4.05 20.79 -1.27
CA GLN A 239 4.66 21.89 -2.00
C GLN A 239 3.90 23.21 -1.79
N ASP A 240 2.59 23.16 -1.85
CA ASP A 240 1.73 24.33 -1.61
C ASP A 240 1.87 24.84 -0.16
N ASP A 241 1.89 23.92 0.80
CA ASP A 241 2.11 24.29 2.21
C ASP A 241 3.50 24.90 2.46
N PHE A 242 4.54 24.33 1.82
CA PHE A 242 5.89 24.86 1.93
C PHE A 242 6.02 26.24 1.28
N ARG A 243 5.39 26.44 0.11
CA ARG A 243 5.35 27.75 -0.56
C ARG A 243 4.67 28.79 0.31
N ARG A 244 3.49 28.49 0.87
CA ARG A 244 2.78 29.39 1.79
C ARG A 244 3.61 29.74 3.01
N LEU A 245 4.33 28.75 3.58
CA LEU A 245 5.19 28.99 4.74
C LEU A 245 6.38 29.89 4.37
N SER A 246 6.97 29.71 3.19
CA SER A 246 8.09 30.52 2.69
C SER A 246 7.66 31.97 2.43
N GLU A 247 6.51 32.15 1.77
CA GLU A 247 5.90 33.48 1.54
C GLU A 247 5.64 34.17 2.90
N PHE A 248 5.00 33.46 3.83
CA PHE A 248 4.75 33.99 5.18
C PHE A 248 6.03 34.42 5.92
N ALA A 249 7.08 33.60 5.87
CA ALA A 249 8.36 33.93 6.52
C ALA A 249 9.03 35.16 5.87
N SER A 250 8.94 35.26 4.53
CA SER A 250 9.46 36.42 3.78
C SER A 250 8.74 37.71 4.15
N ASP A 251 7.39 37.68 4.16
CA ASP A 251 6.57 38.82 4.49
C ASP A 251 6.83 39.29 5.94
N LEU A 252 6.89 38.33 6.89
CA LEU A 252 7.24 38.60 8.27
C LEU A 252 8.60 39.31 8.38
N ALA A 253 9.62 38.77 7.69
CA ALA A 253 10.96 39.35 7.73
C ALA A 253 10.99 40.80 7.19
N HIS A 254 10.24 41.08 6.13
CA HIS A 254 10.14 42.43 5.54
C HIS A 254 9.44 43.41 6.49
N GLU A 255 8.28 43.03 7.06
CA GLU A 255 7.49 43.89 7.91
C GLU A 255 8.13 44.14 9.31
N LEU A 256 8.96 43.22 9.79
CA LEU A 256 9.75 43.43 11.01
C LEU A 256 11.00 44.29 10.79
N ARG A 257 11.65 44.17 9.63
CA ARG A 257 12.93 44.86 9.35
C ARG A 257 12.77 46.37 9.37
N THR A 258 11.70 46.87 8.74
CA THR A 258 11.48 48.33 8.60
C THR A 258 11.36 49.04 9.95
N PRO A 259 10.43 48.68 10.87
CA PRO A 259 10.31 49.36 12.16
C PRO A 259 11.54 49.17 13.06
N ILE A 260 12.18 47.98 13.03
CA ILE A 260 13.41 47.74 13.80
C ILE A 260 14.54 48.66 13.31
N SER A 261 14.71 48.79 11.99
CA SER A 261 15.73 49.66 11.40
C SER A 261 15.47 51.13 11.71
N ASN A 262 14.17 51.57 11.71
CA ASN A 262 13.80 52.93 12.04
C ASN A 262 14.09 53.24 13.51
N MET A 263 13.68 52.37 14.44
CA MET A 263 13.98 52.52 15.87
C MET A 263 15.49 52.55 16.15
N LEU A 264 16.23 51.66 15.51
CA LEU A 264 17.70 51.61 15.64
C LEU A 264 18.36 52.92 15.16
N THR A 265 17.97 53.38 13.96
CA THR A 265 18.48 54.63 13.38
C THR A 265 18.12 55.82 14.27
N GLN A 266 16.87 55.94 14.71
CA GLN A 266 16.41 57.01 15.60
C GLN A 266 17.17 57.01 16.95
N THR A 267 17.38 55.82 17.51
CA THR A 267 18.16 55.67 18.75
C THR A 267 19.64 56.08 18.53
N GLN A 268 20.28 55.61 17.44
CA GLN A 268 21.66 55.93 17.11
C GLN A 268 21.88 57.43 16.85
N VAL A 269 20.99 58.07 16.10
CA VAL A 269 21.01 59.51 15.84
C VAL A 269 20.84 60.31 17.11
N THR A 270 20.01 59.82 18.03
CA THR A 270 19.78 60.48 19.32
C THR A 270 21.00 60.39 20.25
N LEU A 271 21.67 59.26 20.23
CA LEU A 271 22.87 59.01 21.04
C LEU A 271 24.13 59.71 20.47
N ALA A 272 24.13 60.04 19.16
CA ALA A 272 25.29 60.67 18.51
C ALA A 272 25.60 62.10 18.99
N THR A 273 24.59 62.81 19.50
CA THR A 273 24.75 64.19 20.01
C THR A 273 23.97 64.34 21.32
N PRO A 274 24.55 65.03 22.32
CA PRO A 274 23.84 65.37 23.58
C PRO A 274 22.56 66.17 23.28
N ARG A 275 21.44 65.77 23.93
CA ARG A 275 20.11 66.38 23.76
C ARG A 275 19.55 66.72 25.13
N GLU A 276 18.48 67.48 25.17
CA GLU A 276 17.73 67.72 26.38
C GLU A 276 16.96 66.45 26.85
N ASN A 277 16.75 66.32 28.14
CA ASN A 277 16.05 65.17 28.72
C ASN A 277 14.65 64.95 28.12
N ALA A 278 13.96 66.00 27.73
CA ALA A 278 12.66 65.94 27.07
C ALA A 278 12.75 65.16 25.73
N ALA A 279 13.77 65.48 24.88
CA ALA A 279 13.97 64.80 23.60
C ALA A 279 14.29 63.31 23.75
N TYR A 280 15.05 62.92 24.80
CA TYR A 280 15.28 61.50 25.08
C TYR A 280 13.99 60.78 25.50
N ARG A 281 13.14 61.43 26.29
CA ARG A 281 11.86 60.87 26.70
C ARG A 281 10.90 60.70 25.55
N ASP A 282 10.82 61.64 24.62
CA ASP A 282 9.97 61.58 23.43
C ASP A 282 10.38 60.42 22.52
N ILE A 283 11.68 60.21 22.32
CA ILE A 283 12.15 59.12 21.50
C ILE A 283 11.95 57.74 22.16
N LEU A 284 12.16 57.67 23.49
CA LEU A 284 11.85 56.43 24.23
C LEU A 284 10.38 56.14 24.20
N ALA A 285 9.50 57.13 24.30
CA ALA A 285 8.04 56.97 24.16
C ALA A 285 7.68 56.46 22.74
N SER A 286 8.23 57.10 21.68
CA SER A 286 8.03 56.65 20.30
C SER A 286 8.51 55.24 20.06
N ASN A 287 9.71 54.88 20.57
CA ASN A 287 10.22 53.53 20.44
C ASN A 287 9.35 52.50 21.22
N ALA A 288 8.81 52.89 22.39
CA ALA A 288 7.91 52.03 23.15
C ALA A 288 6.59 51.77 22.40
N GLU A 289 6.02 52.78 21.73
CA GLU A 289 4.83 52.63 20.88
C GLU A 289 5.10 51.68 19.71
N GLU A 290 6.26 51.82 19.04
CA GLU A 290 6.63 50.98 17.92
C GLU A 290 6.89 49.53 18.34
N LEU A 291 7.50 49.29 19.53
CA LEU A 291 7.66 47.95 20.09
C LEU A 291 6.30 47.31 20.44
N GLN A 292 5.35 48.10 20.98
CA GLN A 292 3.99 47.61 21.20
C GLN A 292 3.27 47.26 19.91
N ARG A 293 3.46 48.03 18.85
CA ARG A 293 2.95 47.76 17.52
C ARG A 293 3.51 46.45 16.96
N LEU A 294 4.85 46.24 17.08
CA LEU A 294 5.49 44.99 16.71
C LEU A 294 4.95 43.79 17.49
N ALA A 295 4.76 43.95 18.80
CA ALA A 295 4.20 42.87 19.64
C ALA A 295 2.78 42.48 19.18
N ARG A 296 1.92 43.49 18.87
CA ARG A 296 0.59 43.24 18.31
C ARG A 296 0.68 42.52 16.96
N MET A 297 1.57 42.95 16.06
CA MET A 297 1.78 42.32 14.73
C MET A 297 2.18 40.87 14.87
N VAL A 298 3.13 40.52 15.76
CA VAL A 298 3.52 39.12 16.01
C VAL A 298 2.35 38.32 16.57
N ALA A 299 1.56 38.85 17.49
CA ALA A 299 0.38 38.17 18.02
C ALA A 299 -0.69 37.92 16.94
N ASP A 300 -0.90 38.89 16.05
CA ASP A 300 -1.81 38.79 14.92
C ASP A 300 -1.36 37.72 13.92
N MET A 301 -0.06 37.67 13.63
CA MET A 301 0.51 36.62 12.76
C MET A 301 0.40 35.23 13.34
N LEU A 302 0.71 35.05 14.64
CA LEU A 302 0.55 33.76 15.31
C LEU A 302 -0.92 33.31 15.32
N PHE A 303 -1.85 34.26 15.46
CA PHE A 303 -3.27 34.00 15.37
C PHE A 303 -3.66 33.49 13.96
N LEU A 304 -3.24 34.20 12.90
CA LEU A 304 -3.47 33.77 11.52
C LEU A 304 -2.92 32.38 11.25
N ALA A 305 -1.67 32.14 11.63
CA ALA A 305 -1.02 30.85 11.42
C ALA A 305 -1.72 29.69 12.15
N LYS A 306 -2.33 29.96 13.32
CA LYS A 306 -3.15 28.97 14.03
C LYS A 306 -4.49 28.76 13.34
N THR A 307 -5.19 29.82 12.95
CA THR A 307 -6.54 29.76 12.39
C THR A 307 -6.57 29.09 11.03
N GLU A 308 -5.57 29.30 10.17
CA GLU A 308 -5.45 28.66 8.84
C GLU A 308 -5.20 27.14 8.88
N ARG A 309 -4.72 26.61 9.99
CA ARG A 309 -4.55 25.15 10.19
C ARG A 309 -5.84 24.42 10.60
N GLY A 310 -6.99 25.09 10.55
CA GLY A 310 -8.27 24.50 10.89
C GLY A 310 -8.41 24.24 12.40
N VAL A 311 -7.97 25.21 13.21
CA VAL A 311 -8.15 25.14 14.68
C VAL A 311 -9.65 25.16 14.98
N ASP A 312 -10.12 24.16 15.69
CA ASP A 312 -11.46 24.16 16.28
C ASP A 312 -11.68 25.44 17.09
N LEU A 313 -12.88 26.03 16.98
CA LEU A 313 -13.26 27.22 17.72
C LEU A 313 -13.13 26.92 19.23
N PRO A 314 -12.27 27.63 19.98
CA PRO A 314 -11.96 27.24 21.35
C PRO A 314 -13.17 27.37 22.28
N HIS A 315 -14.09 28.33 22.00
CA HIS A 315 -15.28 28.59 22.83
C HIS A 315 -16.49 28.82 21.91
N LYS A 316 -17.17 27.75 21.52
CA LYS A 316 -18.37 27.85 20.69
C LYS A 316 -19.60 28.09 21.57
N GLU A 317 -20.18 29.28 21.45
CA GLU A 317 -21.40 29.69 22.16
C GLU A 317 -22.38 30.39 21.19
N ARG A 318 -23.65 30.47 21.58
CA ARG A 318 -24.66 31.20 20.81
C ARG A 318 -24.83 32.60 21.42
N PHE A 319 -24.68 33.63 20.58
CA PHE A 319 -24.80 35.02 20.99
C PHE A 319 -25.51 35.86 19.91
N MET A 320 -26.03 37.00 20.33
CA MET A 320 -26.69 37.95 19.42
C MET A 320 -25.65 38.90 18.85
N ALA A 321 -25.49 38.88 17.52
CA ALA A 321 -24.49 39.69 16.82
C ALA A 321 -24.73 41.19 16.99
N ALA A 322 -25.99 41.60 17.04
CA ALA A 322 -26.35 43.02 17.26
C ALA A 322 -25.97 43.54 18.65
N ASP A 323 -25.99 42.69 19.69
CA ASP A 323 -25.59 43.11 21.04
C ASP A 323 -24.09 43.34 21.12
N GLU A 324 -23.32 42.45 20.51
CA GLU A 324 -21.87 42.62 20.40
C GLU A 324 -21.48 43.84 19.54
N ALA A 325 -22.25 44.11 18.51
CA ALA A 325 -22.04 45.28 17.65
C ALA A 325 -22.31 46.59 18.46
N ARG A 326 -23.39 46.65 19.23
CA ARG A 326 -23.70 47.82 20.10
C ARG A 326 -22.60 48.04 21.13
N ALA A 327 -22.17 47.00 21.83
CA ALA A 327 -21.11 47.10 22.82
C ALA A 327 -19.77 47.59 22.22
N LEU A 328 -19.49 47.25 20.96
CA LEU A 328 -18.33 47.77 20.24
C LEU A 328 -18.53 49.23 19.81
N LEU A 329 -19.73 49.63 19.37
CA LEU A 329 -19.99 51.02 19.02
C LEU A 329 -19.82 51.95 20.20
N ASP A 330 -20.31 51.57 21.39
CA ASP A 330 -20.12 52.34 22.62
C ASP A 330 -18.62 52.61 22.91
N PHE A 331 -17.77 51.61 22.61
CA PHE A 331 -16.32 51.75 22.75
C PHE A 331 -15.70 52.72 21.74
N TYR A 332 -16.22 52.77 20.52
CA TYR A 332 -15.72 53.62 19.44
C TYR A 332 -16.40 55.00 19.33
N GLU A 333 -17.40 55.28 20.18
CA GLU A 333 -18.18 56.52 20.17
C GLU A 333 -17.30 57.78 20.26
N ALA A 334 -16.38 57.80 21.22
CA ALA A 334 -15.45 58.93 21.40
C ALA A 334 -14.57 59.21 20.14
N VAL A 335 -14.13 58.13 19.47
CA VAL A 335 -13.32 58.24 18.23
C VAL A 335 -14.16 58.73 17.05
N ALA A 336 -15.43 58.35 17.00
CA ALA A 336 -16.36 58.78 15.97
C ALA A 336 -16.78 60.24 16.15
N ASP A 337 -17.03 60.66 17.38
CA ASP A 337 -17.39 62.02 17.73
C ASP A 337 -16.28 63.02 17.37
N ASP A 338 -15.02 62.67 17.60
CA ASP A 338 -13.85 63.49 17.23
C ASP A 338 -13.81 63.82 15.73
N LYS A 339 -14.34 62.88 14.89
CA LYS A 339 -14.45 63.05 13.44
C LYS A 339 -15.87 63.44 13.01
N SER A 340 -16.83 63.62 13.89
CA SER A 340 -18.24 63.85 13.62
C SER A 340 -18.86 62.77 12.73
N ILE A 341 -18.43 61.48 12.89
CA ILE A 341 -18.95 60.33 12.15
C ILE A 341 -20.16 59.77 12.90
N SER A 342 -21.29 59.56 12.17
CA SER A 342 -22.46 58.93 12.80
C SER A 342 -22.30 57.39 12.80
N LEU A 343 -22.53 56.74 13.95
CA LEU A 343 -22.50 55.30 14.13
C LEU A 343 -23.91 54.76 14.31
N THR A 344 -24.28 53.71 13.55
CA THR A 344 -25.59 53.07 13.71
C THR A 344 -25.49 51.54 13.61
N VAL A 345 -26.33 50.83 14.42
CA VAL A 345 -26.56 49.37 14.29
C VAL A 345 -28.01 49.12 13.95
N GLN A 346 -28.26 48.28 12.96
CA GLN A 346 -29.60 47.94 12.51
C GLN A 346 -29.75 46.42 12.35
N GLY A 347 -30.95 45.89 12.61
CA GLY A 347 -31.26 44.48 12.46
C GLY A 347 -30.87 43.62 13.64
N ASN A 348 -31.02 42.33 13.49
CA ASN A 348 -30.70 41.34 14.52
C ASN A 348 -30.42 39.97 13.89
N GLY A 349 -29.68 39.10 14.62
CA GLY A 349 -29.38 37.75 14.19
C GLY A 349 -28.47 37.06 15.21
N SER A 350 -28.60 35.75 15.30
CA SER A 350 -27.78 34.95 16.21
C SER A 350 -26.64 34.25 15.47
N ILE A 351 -25.48 34.21 16.07
CA ILE A 351 -24.30 33.50 15.60
C ILE A 351 -23.96 32.42 16.60
N GLU A 352 -23.61 31.24 16.10
CA GLU A 352 -23.03 30.17 16.90
C GLU A 352 -21.55 30.06 16.60
N GLY A 353 -20.70 30.47 17.55
CA GLY A 353 -19.26 30.55 17.31
C GLY A 353 -18.49 31.09 18.50
N ASP A 354 -17.24 31.48 18.26
CA ASP A 354 -16.40 32.10 19.28
C ASP A 354 -16.67 33.62 19.32
N ARG A 355 -17.28 34.06 20.43
CA ARG A 355 -17.69 35.45 20.67
C ARG A 355 -16.51 36.42 20.63
N LEU A 356 -15.36 36.03 21.22
CA LEU A 356 -14.17 36.89 21.24
C LEU A 356 -13.56 37.06 19.85
N MET A 357 -13.52 35.99 19.05
CA MET A 357 -13.10 36.05 17.66
C MET A 357 -14.04 36.92 16.84
N PHE A 358 -15.36 36.79 17.00
CA PHE A 358 -16.33 37.62 16.33
C PHE A 358 -16.12 39.11 16.67
N ARG A 359 -15.97 39.46 17.95
CA ARG A 359 -15.69 40.84 18.41
C ARG A 359 -14.41 41.38 17.75
N ARG A 360 -13.36 40.57 17.66
CA ARG A 360 -12.11 40.92 16.99
C ARG A 360 -12.31 41.23 15.51
N ALA A 361 -13.05 40.37 14.77
CA ALA A 361 -13.36 40.59 13.37
C ALA A 361 -14.14 41.87 13.14
N LEU A 362 -15.18 42.13 13.97
CA LEU A 362 -16.01 43.32 13.88
C LEU A 362 -15.24 44.58 14.27
N SER A 363 -14.39 44.52 15.30
CA SER A 363 -13.50 45.62 15.72
C SER A 363 -12.52 46.02 14.61
N ASN A 364 -11.96 45.04 13.88
CA ASN A 364 -11.11 45.30 12.74
C ASN A 364 -11.85 46.04 11.62
N LEU A 365 -13.08 45.62 11.33
CA LEU A 365 -13.91 46.28 10.29
C LEU A 365 -14.31 47.70 10.74
N LEU A 366 -14.71 47.90 12.01
CA LEU A 366 -15.06 49.21 12.56
C LEU A 366 -13.88 50.17 12.52
N SER A 367 -12.71 49.71 13.01
CA SER A 367 -11.48 50.51 12.96
C SER A 367 -11.12 50.92 11.54
N ASN A 368 -11.29 50.00 10.58
CA ASN A 368 -11.08 50.30 9.18
C ASN A 368 -12.10 51.32 8.63
N ALA A 369 -13.39 51.13 8.91
CA ALA A 369 -14.47 52.02 8.50
C ALA A 369 -14.29 53.44 9.02
N LEU A 370 -13.99 53.59 10.31
CA LEU A 370 -13.71 54.89 10.99
C LEU A 370 -12.45 55.59 10.45
N ARG A 371 -11.47 54.82 9.99
CA ARG A 371 -10.23 55.37 9.42
C ARG A 371 -10.51 55.98 8.04
N HIS A 372 -11.33 55.31 7.21
CA HIS A 372 -11.54 55.65 5.82
C HIS A 372 -12.79 56.53 5.62
N ALA A 373 -13.68 56.62 6.61
CA ALA A 373 -14.80 57.54 6.55
C ALA A 373 -14.31 59.00 6.65
N PRO A 374 -14.81 59.93 5.79
CA PRO A 374 -14.53 61.34 5.89
C PRO A 374 -15.22 61.97 7.11
N ALA A 375 -14.77 63.14 7.55
CA ALA A 375 -15.42 63.90 8.61
C ALA A 375 -16.87 64.20 8.23
N GLY A 376 -17.81 63.96 9.14
CA GLY A 376 -19.26 64.09 8.86
C GLY A 376 -19.88 62.92 8.10
N GLY A 377 -19.08 61.86 7.85
CA GLY A 377 -19.55 60.63 7.21
C GLY A 377 -20.39 59.75 8.12
N HIS A 378 -20.75 58.56 7.63
CA HIS A 378 -21.47 57.59 8.46
C HIS A 378 -20.82 56.19 8.37
N VAL A 379 -20.91 55.42 9.49
CA VAL A 379 -20.61 54.03 9.55
C VAL A 379 -21.84 53.30 10.08
N ARG A 380 -22.28 52.29 9.31
CA ARG A 380 -23.48 51.51 9.64
C ARG A 380 -23.13 50.03 9.74
N ILE A 381 -23.57 49.38 10.82
CA ILE A 381 -23.56 47.94 10.95
C ILE A 381 -24.98 47.43 10.71
N MET A 382 -25.09 46.49 9.79
CA MET A 382 -26.36 45.79 9.51
C MET A 382 -26.21 44.31 9.85
N VAL A 383 -27.17 43.78 10.64
CA VAL A 383 -27.23 42.36 10.99
C VAL A 383 -28.54 41.79 10.40
N ALA A 384 -28.44 40.80 9.55
CA ALA A 384 -29.60 40.18 8.91
C ALA A 384 -29.53 38.66 8.97
N GLU A 385 -30.60 38.03 9.39
CA GLU A 385 -30.76 36.60 9.28
C GLU A 385 -31.11 36.23 7.83
N ARG A 386 -30.35 35.33 7.21
CA ARG A 386 -30.52 34.85 5.85
C ARG A 386 -30.68 33.33 5.86
N PRO A 387 -31.23 32.72 4.80
CA PRO A 387 -31.34 31.27 4.72
C PRO A 387 -29.99 30.53 4.85
N ALA A 388 -28.89 31.16 4.41
CA ALA A 388 -27.53 30.59 4.49
C ALA A 388 -26.80 30.84 5.81
N GLY A 389 -27.36 31.69 6.70
CA GLY A 389 -26.69 32.06 7.96
C GLY A 389 -26.98 33.52 8.35
N THR A 390 -26.31 33.99 9.38
CA THR A 390 -26.39 35.39 9.82
C THR A 390 -25.35 36.21 9.04
N GLU A 391 -25.81 37.22 8.31
CA GLU A 391 -24.97 38.20 7.61
C GLU A 391 -24.77 39.41 8.49
N VAL A 392 -23.50 39.78 8.70
CA VAL A 392 -23.12 41.03 9.39
C VAL A 392 -22.34 41.87 8.39
N SER A 393 -22.84 43.03 8.06
CA SER A 393 -22.16 43.97 7.15
C SER A 393 -21.80 45.27 7.87
N VAL A 394 -20.63 45.80 7.50
CA VAL A 394 -20.12 47.10 7.97
C VAL A 394 -19.96 47.97 6.74
N GLU A 395 -20.76 49.07 6.69
CA GLU A 395 -20.74 50.06 5.63
C GLU A 395 -20.11 51.34 6.14
N ASN A 396 -19.30 51.97 5.29
CA ASN A 396 -18.81 53.32 5.52
C ASN A 396 -18.90 54.18 4.26
N THR A 397 -19.15 55.46 4.41
CA THR A 397 -18.95 56.45 3.38
C THR A 397 -17.46 56.62 3.11
N GLY A 398 -17.08 56.88 1.84
CA GLY A 398 -15.69 57.11 1.46
C GLY A 398 -15.50 57.12 -0.04
N GLU A 399 -14.26 57.25 -0.48
CA GLU A 399 -13.90 57.13 -1.89
C GLU A 399 -14.12 55.69 -2.36
N ASP A 400 -14.59 55.50 -3.62
CA ASP A 400 -14.74 54.18 -4.18
C ASP A 400 -13.38 53.48 -4.34
N ILE A 401 -13.33 52.21 -4.00
CA ILE A 401 -12.14 51.38 -4.14
C ILE A 401 -12.14 50.80 -5.57
N ASP A 402 -10.97 50.87 -6.24
CA ASP A 402 -10.77 50.30 -7.56
C ASP A 402 -11.21 48.83 -7.61
N PRO A 403 -12.12 48.41 -8.51
CA PRO A 403 -12.52 46.99 -8.64
C PRO A 403 -11.38 45.99 -8.78
N GLN A 404 -10.21 46.39 -9.33
CA GLN A 404 -9.03 45.52 -9.43
C GLN A 404 -8.35 45.27 -8.07
N VAL A 405 -8.56 46.14 -7.12
CA VAL A 405 -8.00 46.08 -5.78
C VAL A 405 -8.87 45.28 -4.81
N LEU A 406 -10.19 45.26 -4.98
CA LEU A 406 -11.17 44.64 -4.10
C LEU A 406 -10.81 43.16 -3.74
N PRO A 407 -10.44 42.29 -4.69
CA PRO A 407 -10.12 40.87 -4.38
C PRO A 407 -8.91 40.72 -3.46
N ARG A 408 -8.00 41.71 -3.46
CA ARG A 408 -6.75 41.68 -2.72
C ARG A 408 -6.81 42.29 -1.32
N LEU A 409 -7.90 42.95 -0.98
CA LEU A 409 -8.04 43.65 0.32
C LEU A 409 -7.92 42.70 1.53
N PHE A 410 -8.25 41.42 1.34
CA PHE A 410 -8.13 40.40 2.38
C PHE A 410 -6.76 39.71 2.38
N ASP A 411 -5.85 40.06 1.45
CA ASP A 411 -4.49 39.53 1.44
C ASP A 411 -3.70 40.12 2.60
N ARG A 412 -2.77 39.33 3.15
CA ARG A 412 -1.92 39.75 4.26
C ARG A 412 -1.03 40.89 3.83
N PHE A 413 -0.87 41.89 4.69
CA PHE A 413 -0.03 43.08 4.46
C PHE A 413 -0.46 43.95 3.26
N TYR A 414 -1.56 43.62 2.60
CA TYR A 414 -2.02 44.38 1.46
C TYR A 414 -2.60 45.73 1.89
N ARG A 415 -2.17 46.78 1.22
CA ARG A 415 -2.63 48.17 1.39
C ARG A 415 -2.87 48.79 0.03
N ALA A 416 -4.09 49.34 -0.19
CA ALA A 416 -4.48 49.89 -1.46
C ALA A 416 -3.67 51.14 -1.86
N ASP A 417 -3.21 51.95 -0.88
CA ASP A 417 -2.39 53.15 -1.12
C ASP A 417 -1.24 53.26 -0.12
N PRO A 418 -0.03 52.83 -0.53
CA PRO A 418 1.18 52.98 0.29
C PRO A 418 1.58 54.45 0.53
N ALA A 419 1.22 55.37 -0.34
CA ALA A 419 1.68 56.77 -0.33
C ALA A 419 0.87 57.66 0.68
N ARG A 420 -0.36 57.27 1.01
CA ARG A 420 -1.20 57.94 2.06
C ARG A 420 -0.96 57.42 3.48
N ALA A 421 0.09 56.64 3.68
CA ALA A 421 0.42 56.14 5.02
C ALA A 421 0.98 57.28 5.87
N HIS A 422 0.15 57.93 6.66
CA HIS A 422 0.64 58.73 7.77
C HIS A 422 1.49 57.85 8.69
N PRO A 423 2.63 58.37 9.21
CA PRO A 423 3.53 57.61 10.14
C PRO A 423 2.80 57.05 11.36
N THR A 424 1.65 57.68 11.72
CA THR A 424 0.81 57.32 12.86
C THR A 424 -0.31 56.30 12.54
N SER A 425 -0.41 55.77 11.29
CA SER A 425 -1.48 54.83 10.96
C SER A 425 -1.19 53.43 11.48
N ASP A 426 -1.92 53.05 12.50
CA ASP A 426 -1.76 51.88 13.37
C ASP A 426 -2.18 50.52 12.72
N GLY A 427 -1.98 50.32 11.43
CA GLY A 427 -2.44 49.09 10.75
C GLY A 427 -1.35 48.42 9.91
N ALA A 428 -0.88 47.24 10.32
CA ALA A 428 0.07 46.41 9.57
C ALA A 428 -0.53 45.71 8.33
N GLY A 429 -1.76 46.04 7.89
CA GLY A 429 -2.42 45.36 6.78
C GLY A 429 -2.89 43.92 7.12
N LEU A 430 -2.95 43.55 8.40
CA LEU A 430 -3.37 42.25 8.85
C LEU A 430 -4.86 42.16 9.26
N GLY A 431 -5.51 43.29 9.58
CA GLY A 431 -6.86 43.31 10.16
C GLY A 431 -7.91 42.61 9.28
N LEU A 432 -7.94 42.90 7.96
CA LEU A 432 -8.88 42.27 7.04
C LEU A 432 -8.54 40.77 6.79
N ALA A 433 -7.27 40.41 6.72
CA ALA A 433 -6.85 39.01 6.65
C ALA A 433 -7.28 38.21 7.89
N ILE A 434 -7.14 38.80 9.09
CA ILE A 434 -7.63 38.23 10.35
C ILE A 434 -9.14 38.06 10.33
N THR A 435 -9.87 39.09 9.87
CA THR A 435 -11.32 39.04 9.73
C THR A 435 -11.77 37.90 8.84
N LYS A 436 -11.17 37.75 7.67
CA LYS A 436 -11.42 36.63 6.76
C LYS A 436 -11.14 35.29 7.42
N ALA A 437 -9.96 35.12 8.05
CA ALA A 437 -9.59 33.89 8.71
C ALA A 437 -10.56 33.51 9.86
N ILE A 438 -11.04 34.49 10.63
CA ILE A 438 -12.04 34.26 11.68
C ILE A 438 -13.35 33.76 11.06
N VAL A 439 -13.84 34.40 10.00
CA VAL A 439 -15.10 34.01 9.36
C VAL A 439 -15.01 32.64 8.74
N GLU A 440 -13.89 32.33 8.08
CA GLU A 440 -13.60 31.00 7.48
C GLU A 440 -13.50 29.92 8.56
N ALA A 441 -12.89 30.20 9.71
CA ALA A 441 -12.85 29.28 10.86
C ALA A 441 -14.26 28.95 11.41
N HIS A 442 -15.22 29.87 11.24
CA HIS A 442 -16.64 29.66 11.53
C HIS A 442 -17.40 28.97 10.40
N GLY A 443 -16.72 28.53 9.31
CA GLY A 443 -17.35 27.97 8.11
C GLY A 443 -18.06 28.99 7.23
N GLY A 444 -17.81 30.27 7.45
CA GLY A 444 -18.44 31.38 6.78
C GLY A 444 -17.67 31.94 5.60
N ARG A 445 -18.09 33.10 5.10
CA ARG A 445 -17.45 33.81 3.98
C ARG A 445 -17.39 35.31 4.24
N ALA A 446 -16.25 35.94 3.94
CA ALA A 446 -16.07 37.39 3.91
C ALA A 446 -16.09 37.90 2.46
N SER A 447 -16.70 39.06 2.23
CA SER A 447 -16.72 39.73 0.93
C SER A 447 -16.73 41.25 1.08
N VAL A 448 -16.39 41.97 0.02
CA VAL A 448 -16.38 43.44 -0.02
C VAL A 448 -16.98 43.94 -1.31
N LYS A 449 -17.67 45.05 -1.22
CA LYS A 449 -18.19 45.82 -2.37
C LYS A 449 -17.93 47.31 -2.13
N SER A 450 -17.58 48.05 -3.17
CA SER A 450 -17.39 49.50 -3.09
C SER A 450 -17.97 50.10 -4.34
N ALA A 451 -18.93 50.98 -4.18
CA ALA A 451 -19.58 51.72 -5.27
C ALA A 451 -20.35 52.94 -4.72
N GLN A 452 -20.44 53.99 -5.51
CA GLN A 452 -21.24 55.20 -5.21
C GLN A 452 -20.87 55.88 -3.89
N GLY A 453 -19.60 55.90 -3.55
CA GLY A 453 -19.13 56.54 -2.32
C GLY A 453 -19.38 55.74 -1.04
N VAL A 454 -19.73 54.47 -1.18
CA VAL A 454 -19.96 53.54 -0.05
C VAL A 454 -19.16 52.27 -0.19
N THR A 455 -18.41 51.92 0.83
CA THR A 455 -17.73 50.62 0.94
C THR A 455 -18.45 49.76 1.97
N CYS A 456 -18.79 48.51 1.57
CA CYS A 456 -19.52 47.56 2.41
C CYS A 456 -18.69 46.23 2.51
N PHE A 457 -18.30 45.89 3.74
CA PHE A 457 -17.72 44.59 4.06
C PHE A 457 -18.80 43.68 4.64
N SER A 458 -19.03 42.51 4.04
CA SER A 458 -20.05 41.55 4.50
C SER A 458 -19.41 40.25 4.97
N LEU A 459 -19.80 39.82 6.18
CA LEU A 459 -19.39 38.57 6.84
C LEU A 459 -20.62 37.67 6.97
N VAL A 460 -20.58 36.49 6.42
CA VAL A 460 -21.68 35.51 6.51
C VAL A 460 -21.25 34.38 7.43
N PHE A 461 -21.96 34.17 8.52
CA PHE A 461 -21.77 33.08 9.48
C PHE A 461 -22.87 32.04 9.28
N PRO A 462 -22.55 30.81 8.89
CA PRO A 462 -23.56 29.79 8.60
C PRO A 462 -24.34 29.41 9.87
N HIS A 463 -25.59 29.03 9.71
CA HIS A 463 -26.29 28.33 10.79
C HIS A 463 -25.63 26.98 10.99
N SER A 464 -25.39 26.57 12.26
CA SER A 464 -24.95 25.20 12.53
C SER A 464 -25.99 24.25 11.97
N GLY A 465 -25.64 23.54 10.89
CA GLY A 465 -26.47 22.48 10.37
C GLY A 465 -26.77 21.46 11.47
N LYS A 466 -28.03 21.05 11.57
CA LYS A 466 -28.49 19.93 12.39
C LYS A 466 -27.82 18.66 11.94
#